data_0b936895010b89177cd7c8ca18b36a16
#
_entry.id   0b936895010b89177cd7c8ca18b36a16
#
_cell.length_a   1.000
_cell.length_b   1.000
_cell.length_c   1.000
_cell.angle_alpha   90.00
_cell.angle_beta   90.00
_cell.angle_gamma   90.00
#
_symmetry.space_group_name_H-M   'P 1'
#
loop_
_entity.id
_entity.type
_entity.pdbx_description
1 polymer ?
#
loop_
_entity_poly.entity_id
_entity_poly.type
_entity_poly.pdbx_seq_one_letter_code
_entity_poly.pdbx_strand_id
1 'polypeptide(L)'
;AQNHTGFCIEYDFKESDMLCKQLYPVIYTKDRYAVSKADMISENTEWIYKTTCRKSDVWSYEKEWRIVTANFNKVMPQKLKCPNGKYVLDLKENIKAFYLGAKISENFKEEIIQFGKKNSIDIYQMVLSPSTYELKAKKII
;
A
#
# COMPACT_ATOMS: atom_id res chain seq x y z
N ALA A 1 2.59 -9.62 -10.69
CA ALA A 1 3.80 -9.81 -9.89
C ALA A 1 3.94 -11.29 -9.52
N GLN A 2 5.14 -11.85 -9.55
CA GLN A 2 5.49 -13.22 -9.13
C GLN A 2 4.55 -14.33 -9.69
N ASN A 3 4.12 -14.23 -10.94
CA ASN A 3 3.29 -15.25 -11.61
C ASN A 3 2.06 -15.71 -10.80
N HIS A 4 1.41 -14.79 -10.09
CA HIS A 4 0.20 -15.05 -9.28
C HIS A 4 0.42 -15.95 -8.05
N THR A 5 1.63 -16.03 -7.51
CA THR A 5 1.95 -16.83 -6.30
C THR A 5 1.83 -16.03 -5.00
N GLY A 6 1.75 -14.69 -5.07
CA GLY A 6 1.63 -13.80 -3.92
C GLY A 6 0.18 -13.48 -3.54
N PHE A 7 0.01 -12.43 -2.75
CA PHE A 7 -1.30 -11.89 -2.37
C PHE A 7 -1.30 -10.35 -2.42
N CYS A 8 -2.49 -9.75 -2.48
CA CYS A 8 -2.72 -8.33 -2.29
C CYS A 8 -3.51 -8.09 -1.01
N ILE A 9 -3.27 -6.95 -0.36
CA ILE A 9 -4.03 -6.49 0.79
C ILE A 9 -4.85 -5.27 0.35
N GLU A 10 -6.16 -5.32 0.58
CA GLU A 10 -7.03 -4.17 0.44
C GLU A 10 -7.11 -3.45 1.79
N TYR A 11 -6.82 -2.15 1.79
CA TYR A 11 -6.97 -1.28 2.94
C TYR A 11 -8.17 -0.36 2.73
N ASP A 12 -8.94 -0.15 3.80
CA ASP A 12 -10.02 0.85 3.85
C ASP A 12 -9.63 1.97 4.81
N PHE A 13 -9.41 3.17 4.27
CA PHE A 13 -9.13 4.37 5.03
C PHE A 13 -10.38 5.26 5.04
N LYS A 14 -10.99 5.43 6.21
CA LYS A 14 -12.12 6.34 6.37
C LYS A 14 -11.64 7.79 6.21
N GLU A 15 -12.51 8.67 5.72
CA GLU A 15 -12.19 10.10 5.55
C GLU A 15 -11.75 10.78 6.86
N SER A 16 -12.28 10.31 8.00
CA SER A 16 -11.87 10.77 9.33
C SER A 16 -10.50 10.25 9.76
N ASP A 17 -9.91 9.28 9.04
CA ASP A 17 -8.62 8.72 9.38
C ASP A 17 -7.51 9.73 9.04
N MET A 18 -6.63 10.00 10.01
CA MET A 18 -5.45 10.85 9.80
C MET A 18 -4.56 10.35 8.65
N LEU A 19 -4.56 9.03 8.38
CA LEU A 19 -3.83 8.43 7.27
C LEU A 19 -4.38 8.85 5.91
N CYS A 20 -5.68 9.03 5.78
CA CYS A 20 -6.31 9.49 4.53
C CYS A 20 -5.76 10.85 4.11
N LYS A 21 -5.52 11.75 5.08
CA LYS A 21 -4.94 13.08 4.86
C LYS A 21 -3.45 13.06 4.48
N GLN A 22 -2.78 11.93 4.65
CA GLN A 22 -1.37 11.72 4.32
C GLN A 22 -1.17 10.83 3.07
N LEU A 23 -2.26 10.51 2.38
CA LEU A 23 -2.25 9.69 1.19
C LEU A 23 -2.17 10.57 -0.06
N TYR A 24 -1.10 10.41 -0.83
CA TYR A 24 -0.81 11.23 -2.02
C TYR A 24 -0.69 10.36 -3.26
N PRO A 25 -1.29 10.76 -4.39
CA PRO A 25 -1.06 10.07 -5.65
C PRO A 25 0.37 10.30 -6.14
N VAL A 26 0.96 9.29 -6.76
CA VAL A 26 2.25 9.43 -7.41
C VAL A 26 2.10 10.20 -8.73
N ILE A 27 2.94 11.21 -8.92
CA ILE A 27 3.02 12.00 -10.14
C ILE A 27 3.97 11.29 -11.10
N TYR A 28 3.46 10.81 -12.22
CA TYR A 28 4.26 10.18 -13.27
C TYR A 28 4.76 11.22 -14.25
N THR A 29 6.08 11.29 -14.43
CA THR A 29 6.74 12.33 -15.25
C THR A 29 8.05 11.80 -15.81
N LYS A 30 8.51 12.42 -16.90
CA LYS A 30 9.85 12.17 -17.45
C LYS A 30 10.95 12.86 -16.64
N ASP A 31 10.62 13.96 -15.97
CA ASP A 31 11.58 14.81 -15.29
C ASP A 31 11.69 14.45 -13.81
N ARG A 32 12.91 14.43 -13.30
CA ARG A 32 13.18 14.35 -11.87
C ARG A 32 13.07 15.74 -11.24
N TYR A 33 12.51 15.80 -10.04
CA TYR A 33 12.57 17.03 -9.25
C TYR A 33 13.98 17.18 -8.66
N ALA A 34 14.65 18.29 -8.99
CA ALA A 34 15.92 18.66 -8.40
C ALA A 34 15.67 19.52 -7.15
N VAL A 35 16.03 19.00 -5.98
CA VAL A 35 15.93 19.76 -4.72
C VAL A 35 16.97 20.86 -4.72
N SER A 36 16.54 22.10 -4.56
CA SER A 36 17.41 23.26 -4.45
C SER A 36 17.82 23.54 -3.00
N LYS A 37 18.87 24.35 -2.80
CA LYS A 37 19.23 24.82 -1.46
C LYS A 37 18.10 25.64 -0.83
N ALA A 38 17.35 26.40 -1.61
CA ALA A 38 16.19 27.15 -1.15
C ALA A 38 15.09 26.25 -0.63
N ASP A 39 14.82 25.10 -1.28
CA ASP A 39 13.87 24.11 -0.78
C ASP A 39 14.27 23.58 0.60
N MET A 40 15.56 23.29 0.80
CA MET A 40 16.07 22.73 2.07
C MET A 40 16.04 23.71 3.24
N ILE A 41 16.17 25.02 2.96
CA ILE A 41 16.19 26.08 3.97
C ILE A 41 14.75 26.56 4.27
N SER A 42 13.82 26.37 3.34
CA SER A 42 12.45 26.81 3.53
C SER A 42 11.73 25.96 4.57
N GLU A 43 10.86 26.59 5.37
CA GLU A 43 9.96 25.87 6.28
C GLU A 43 8.89 25.07 5.53
N ASN A 44 8.78 25.31 4.22
CA ASN A 44 7.83 24.60 3.35
C ASN A 44 8.35 23.20 3.02
N THR A 45 7.60 22.18 3.43
CA THR A 45 7.92 20.76 3.22
C THR A 45 7.42 20.20 1.88
N GLU A 46 6.89 21.03 0.97
CA GLU A 46 6.38 20.58 -0.34
C GLU A 46 7.41 19.81 -1.16
N TRP A 47 8.68 20.17 -1.06
CA TRP A 47 9.75 19.47 -1.78
C TRP A 47 9.85 18.00 -1.40
N ILE A 48 9.46 17.63 -0.17
CA ILE A 48 9.40 16.22 0.27
C ILE A 48 8.38 15.47 -0.59
N TYR A 49 7.19 16.03 -0.80
CA TYR A 49 6.17 15.41 -1.65
C TYR A 49 6.60 15.40 -3.13
N LYS A 50 7.20 16.50 -3.59
CA LYS A 50 7.72 16.62 -4.96
C LYS A 50 8.81 15.60 -5.28
N THR A 51 9.59 15.16 -4.29
CA THR A 51 10.62 14.14 -4.45
C THR A 51 10.08 12.73 -4.22
N THR A 52 9.34 12.52 -3.15
CA THR A 52 8.88 11.19 -2.73
C THR A 52 7.69 10.68 -3.51
N CYS A 53 6.82 11.57 -4.03
CA CYS A 53 5.65 11.20 -4.83
C CYS A 53 5.87 11.36 -6.34
N ARG A 54 7.10 11.23 -6.84
CA ARG A 54 7.39 11.21 -8.28
C ARG A 54 7.94 9.86 -8.71
N LYS A 55 7.57 9.45 -9.93
CA LYS A 55 8.05 8.24 -10.57
C LYS A 55 8.11 8.43 -12.08
N SER A 56 8.97 7.67 -12.76
CA SER A 56 9.01 7.70 -14.23
C SER A 56 7.65 7.30 -14.81
N ASP A 57 7.23 8.00 -15.87
CA ASP A 57 5.97 7.80 -16.59
C ASP A 57 5.81 6.38 -17.16
N VAL A 58 6.90 5.67 -17.42
CA VAL A 58 6.88 4.25 -17.84
C VAL A 58 6.20 3.34 -16.80
N TRP A 59 6.07 3.78 -15.54
CA TRP A 59 5.42 3.08 -14.45
C TRP A 59 3.99 3.55 -14.17
N SER A 60 3.42 4.40 -15.04
CA SER A 60 2.10 5.02 -14.84
C SER A 60 0.94 4.01 -14.70
N TYR A 61 1.12 2.79 -15.24
CA TYR A 61 0.16 1.71 -15.11
C TYR A 61 -0.05 1.22 -13.66
N GLU A 62 0.89 1.52 -12.73
CA GLU A 62 0.76 1.11 -11.32
C GLU A 62 -0.29 1.92 -10.56
N LYS A 63 -0.59 3.16 -10.99
CA LYS A 63 -1.54 4.08 -10.32
C LYS A 63 -1.28 4.17 -8.81
N GLU A 64 0.01 4.31 -8.45
CA GLU A 64 0.51 4.19 -7.08
C GLU A 64 0.04 5.38 -6.22
N TRP A 65 -0.27 5.10 -4.96
CA TRP A 65 -0.49 6.08 -3.91
C TRP A 65 0.52 5.85 -2.78
N ARG A 66 0.97 6.92 -2.14
CA ARG A 66 1.96 6.87 -1.06
C ARG A 66 1.45 7.56 0.18
N ILE A 67 1.66 6.94 1.33
CA ILE A 67 1.49 7.60 2.62
C ILE A 67 2.81 8.32 2.91
N VAL A 68 2.76 9.66 2.94
CA VAL A 68 3.93 10.50 3.18
C VAL A 68 3.65 11.46 4.33
N THR A 69 4.49 11.43 5.35
CA THR A 69 4.42 12.40 6.44
C THR A 69 5.81 12.77 6.94
N ALA A 70 6.06 14.07 7.05
CA ALA A 70 7.31 14.60 7.58
C ALA A 70 7.42 14.49 9.12
N ASN A 71 6.29 14.27 9.82
CA ASN A 71 6.20 14.30 11.28
C ASN A 71 5.42 13.09 11.83
N PHE A 72 5.73 11.87 11.40
CA PHE A 72 5.06 10.65 11.86
C PHE A 72 4.94 10.57 13.38
N ASN A 73 6.03 10.87 14.09
CA ASN A 73 6.07 10.80 15.57
C ASN A 73 5.09 11.77 16.24
N LYS A 74 4.76 12.90 15.60
CA LYS A 74 3.81 13.88 16.12
C LYS A 74 2.37 13.59 15.72
N VAL A 75 2.17 13.03 14.52
CA VAL A 75 0.84 12.86 13.93
C VAL A 75 0.21 11.53 14.32
N MET A 76 1.00 10.45 14.43
CA MET A 76 0.51 9.10 14.73
C MET A 76 1.49 8.26 15.55
N PRO A 77 1.85 8.70 16.78
CA PRO A 77 2.83 7.97 17.58
C PRO A 77 2.37 6.56 17.95
N GLN A 78 1.07 6.31 18.02
CA GLN A 78 0.51 5.00 18.41
C GLN A 78 0.57 3.96 17.28
N LYS A 79 0.54 4.39 16.00
CA LYS A 79 0.60 3.50 14.83
C LYS A 79 2.03 3.26 14.33
N LEU A 80 2.99 4.09 14.75
CA LEU A 80 4.38 3.95 14.33
C LEU A 80 5.16 3.11 15.32
N LYS A 81 5.67 1.98 14.84
CA LYS A 81 6.56 1.08 15.58
C LYS A 81 7.96 1.13 14.97
N CYS A 82 8.98 0.86 15.77
CA CYS A 82 10.38 0.84 15.30
C CYS A 82 11.09 -0.46 15.69
N PRO A 83 10.60 -1.64 15.24
CA PRO A 83 11.26 -2.89 15.51
C PRO A 83 12.60 -2.96 14.76
N ASN A 84 13.67 -3.31 15.47
CA ASN A 84 15.02 -3.48 14.90
C ASN A 84 15.52 -2.26 14.10
N GLY A 85 15.18 -1.03 14.54
CA GLY A 85 15.59 0.21 13.87
C GLY A 85 14.85 0.52 12.56
N LYS A 86 13.84 -0.25 12.19
CA LYS A 86 13.01 0.00 11.01
C LYS A 86 11.65 0.55 11.42
N TYR A 87 11.29 1.70 10.87
CA TYR A 87 9.96 2.27 11.07
C TYR A 87 8.92 1.48 10.28
N VAL A 88 7.90 1.00 10.98
CA VAL A 88 6.76 0.29 10.40
C VAL A 88 5.46 0.93 10.87
N LEU A 89 4.49 1.01 9.98
CA LEU A 89 3.18 1.55 10.27
C LEU A 89 2.20 0.39 10.54
N ASP A 90 1.56 0.41 11.72
CA ASP A 90 0.54 -0.58 12.07
C ASP A 90 -0.78 -0.22 11.42
N LEU A 91 -1.14 -0.92 10.35
CA LEU A 91 -2.36 -0.75 9.57
C LEU A 91 -3.35 -1.91 9.74
N LYS A 92 -3.18 -2.73 10.76
CA LYS A 92 -4.00 -3.93 10.96
C LYS A 92 -5.50 -3.63 10.98
N GLU A 93 -5.90 -2.55 11.64
CA GLU A 93 -7.30 -2.13 11.75
C GLU A 93 -7.89 -1.60 10.43
N ASN A 94 -7.04 -1.25 9.47
CA ASN A 94 -7.43 -0.75 8.17
C ASN A 94 -7.50 -1.85 7.10
N ILE A 95 -7.14 -3.09 7.43
CA ILE A 95 -7.20 -4.20 6.48
C ILE A 95 -8.66 -4.57 6.27
N LYS A 96 -9.13 -4.46 5.02
CA LYS A 96 -10.48 -4.83 4.59
C LYS A 96 -10.53 -6.25 4.04
N ALA A 97 -9.59 -6.60 3.17
CA ALA A 97 -9.57 -7.91 2.53
C ALA A 97 -8.17 -8.35 2.08
N PHE A 98 -8.02 -9.66 1.90
CA PHE A 98 -6.89 -10.27 1.20
C PHE A 98 -7.35 -10.88 -0.13
N TYR A 99 -6.57 -10.67 -1.19
CA TYR A 99 -6.76 -11.29 -2.50
C TYR A 99 -5.59 -12.24 -2.77
N LEU A 100 -5.83 -13.52 -2.68
CA LEU A 100 -4.85 -14.58 -2.86
C LEU A 100 -4.61 -14.82 -4.34
N GLY A 101 -3.36 -14.87 -4.77
CA GLY A 101 -3.00 -15.14 -6.15
C GLY A 101 -3.45 -16.53 -6.62
N ALA A 102 -3.75 -16.68 -7.89
CA ALA A 102 -4.29 -17.92 -8.47
C ALA A 102 -3.38 -19.16 -8.30
N LYS A 103 -2.09 -18.93 -8.04
CA LYS A 103 -1.06 -19.97 -7.87
C LYS A 103 -0.35 -19.89 -6.50
N ILE A 104 -1.02 -19.33 -5.50
CA ILE A 104 -0.48 -19.28 -4.12
C ILE A 104 -0.33 -20.71 -3.59
N SER A 105 0.73 -20.95 -2.79
CA SER A 105 0.92 -22.28 -2.16
C SER A 105 -0.17 -22.54 -1.11
N GLU A 106 -0.61 -23.79 -0.98
CA GLU A 106 -1.69 -24.14 -0.03
C GLU A 106 -1.29 -23.82 1.42
N ASN A 107 -0.06 -24.09 1.83
CA ASN A 107 0.41 -23.78 3.20
C ASN A 107 0.25 -22.29 3.51
N PHE A 108 0.70 -21.43 2.59
CA PHE A 108 0.62 -19.97 2.80
C PHE A 108 -0.81 -19.44 2.72
N LYS A 109 -1.64 -20.04 1.86
CA LYS A 109 -3.06 -19.76 1.77
C LYS A 109 -3.77 -20.10 3.09
N GLU A 110 -3.49 -21.26 3.69
CA GLU A 110 -4.07 -21.66 4.97
C GLU A 110 -3.70 -20.69 6.10
N GLU A 111 -2.45 -20.24 6.17
CA GLU A 111 -2.00 -19.24 7.14
C GLU A 111 -2.81 -17.94 7.03
N ILE A 112 -3.00 -17.44 5.80
CA ILE A 112 -3.77 -16.21 5.56
C ILE A 112 -5.25 -16.43 5.91
N ILE A 113 -5.83 -17.59 5.58
CA ILE A 113 -7.22 -17.92 5.92
C ILE A 113 -7.41 -17.96 7.44
N GLN A 114 -6.49 -18.58 8.18
CA GLN A 114 -6.55 -18.59 9.65
C GLN A 114 -6.44 -17.17 10.23
N PHE A 115 -5.54 -16.35 9.70
CA PHE A 115 -5.41 -14.95 10.09
C PHE A 115 -6.70 -14.17 9.81
N GLY A 116 -7.30 -14.34 8.63
CA GLY A 116 -8.55 -13.68 8.24
C GLY A 116 -9.71 -14.06 9.15
N LYS A 117 -9.89 -15.36 9.42
CA LYS A 117 -10.92 -15.86 10.36
C LYS A 117 -10.77 -15.24 11.76
N LYS A 118 -9.54 -15.21 12.29
CA LYS A 118 -9.24 -14.65 13.62
C LYS A 118 -9.54 -13.16 13.72
N ASN A 119 -9.42 -12.41 12.62
CA ASN A 119 -9.55 -10.95 12.62
C ASN A 119 -10.80 -10.45 11.87
N SER A 120 -11.70 -11.35 11.45
CA SER A 120 -12.93 -11.02 10.69
C SER A 120 -12.63 -10.23 9.40
N ILE A 121 -11.59 -10.66 8.65
CA ILE A 121 -11.15 -10.04 7.41
C ILE A 121 -11.59 -10.91 6.23
N ASP A 122 -12.20 -10.32 5.23
CA ASP A 122 -12.62 -11.00 4.00
C ASP A 122 -11.42 -11.56 3.22
N ILE A 123 -11.56 -12.78 2.70
CA ILE A 123 -10.53 -13.40 1.86
C ILE A 123 -11.12 -13.85 0.53
N TYR A 124 -10.45 -13.48 -0.54
CA TYR A 124 -10.78 -13.82 -1.92
C TYR A 124 -9.65 -14.61 -2.56
N GLN A 125 -10.01 -15.64 -3.32
CA GLN A 125 -9.12 -16.36 -4.22
C GLN A 125 -9.23 -15.77 -5.61
N MET A 126 -8.12 -15.37 -6.20
CA MET A 126 -8.09 -15.00 -7.62
C MET A 126 -8.11 -16.25 -8.49
N VAL A 127 -8.97 -16.27 -9.48
CA VAL A 127 -9.14 -17.37 -10.42
C VAL A 127 -8.93 -16.85 -11.83
N LEU A 128 -8.12 -17.56 -12.63
CA LEU A 128 -7.94 -17.27 -14.04
C LEU A 128 -9.20 -17.66 -14.80
N SER A 129 -9.70 -16.77 -15.65
CA SER A 129 -10.78 -17.10 -16.57
C SER A 129 -10.28 -18.13 -17.60
N PRO A 130 -11.04 -19.17 -17.92
CA PRO A 130 -10.64 -20.14 -18.96
C PRO A 130 -10.75 -19.59 -20.39
N SER A 131 -11.50 -18.50 -20.59
CA SER A 131 -11.81 -17.94 -21.92
C SER A 131 -11.29 -16.52 -22.15
N THR A 132 -10.80 -15.84 -21.11
CA THR A 132 -10.27 -14.47 -21.21
C THR A 132 -9.01 -14.33 -20.38
N TYR A 133 -8.24 -13.25 -20.56
CA TYR A 133 -7.08 -12.93 -19.71
C TYR A 133 -7.46 -12.28 -18.39
N GLU A 134 -8.73 -12.30 -18.01
CA GLU A 134 -9.21 -11.68 -16.78
C GLU A 134 -8.99 -12.58 -15.56
N LEU A 135 -8.69 -11.91 -14.45
CA LEU A 135 -8.69 -12.50 -13.11
C LEU A 135 -10.01 -12.15 -12.41
N LYS A 136 -10.70 -13.17 -11.89
CA LYS A 136 -11.93 -13.00 -11.11
C LYS A 136 -11.66 -13.32 -9.65
N ALA A 137 -12.18 -12.48 -8.74
CA ALA A 137 -12.12 -12.73 -7.32
C ALA A 137 -13.30 -13.61 -6.88
N LYS A 138 -13.01 -14.72 -6.22
CA LYS A 138 -14.00 -15.61 -5.60
C LYS A 138 -13.85 -15.52 -4.08
N LYS A 139 -14.89 -15.11 -3.36
CA LYS A 139 -14.87 -15.04 -1.90
C LYS A 139 -14.70 -16.44 -1.30
N ILE A 140 -13.81 -16.57 -0.28
CA ILE A 140 -13.58 -17.79 0.49
C ILE A 140 -14.25 -17.68 1.85
N ILE A 141 -14.04 -16.56 2.54
CA ILE A 141 -14.65 -16.22 3.83
C ILE A 141 -14.99 -14.75 3.87
#